data_d556d8bafede4ec0fcf77de334459400
#
_entry.id   d556d8bafede4ec0fcf77de334459400
#
_cell.length_a   1.000
_cell.length_b   1.000
_cell.length_c   1.000
_cell.angle_alpha   90.00
_cell.angle_beta   90.00
_cell.angle_gamma   90.00
#
_symmetry.space_group_name_H-M   'P 1'
#
loop_
_entity.id
_entity.type
_entity.pdbx_description
1 polymer ?
#
loop_
_entity_poly.entity_id
_entity_poly.type
_entity_poly.pdbx_seq_one_letter_code
_entity_poly.pdbx_strand_id
1 'polypeptide(L)'
;MPQGVELVGAPAPDVEMMVLGPEFANDVPAIFTQLPALRVVQSFNAGVDQLQPLIPPGVILCSAVGVHDASVSEWVVAAILAVRRRLPEFGELQDRAEWVHDVSRHIDDLEGATVLVLGYGSIGKALAERLAPFGARVVGVAQHARSDAVAPESLPKLLPDADVVVDLLPLTPHTQKFVDAKFLSQMKPGATFVNAGRGGTVDTNALLDALRSGRIHAALDVTDPEPLPPDHPLWRAPNVLITPHIAGTVARMEARAYRFAGDQIRRYAAGEPLLGVQRSTGQE
;
A
#
# COMPACT_ATOMS: atom_id res chain seq x y z
N MET A 1 1.34 28.30 14.50
CA MET A 1 1.77 27.43 15.61
C MET A 1 0.82 27.59 16.78
N PRO A 2 0.42 26.49 17.45
CA PRO A 2 -0.33 26.59 18.70
C PRO A 2 0.46 27.37 19.77
N GLN A 3 -0.23 28.01 20.69
CA GLN A 3 0.41 28.70 21.81
C GLN A 3 1.09 27.66 22.73
N GLY A 4 2.33 27.92 23.11
CA GLY A 4 3.11 27.01 23.97
C GLY A 4 3.82 25.86 23.23
N VAL A 5 3.82 25.85 21.90
CA VAL A 5 4.57 24.87 21.10
C VAL A 5 5.82 25.53 20.51
N GLU A 6 6.96 24.92 20.74
CA GLU A 6 8.24 25.27 20.13
C GLU A 6 8.65 24.15 19.16
N LEU A 7 9.13 24.52 17.98
CA LEU A 7 9.73 23.57 17.02
C LEU A 7 11.23 23.65 17.10
N VAL A 8 11.86 22.51 17.34
CA VAL A 8 13.33 22.38 17.36
C VAL A 8 13.79 21.52 16.20
N GLY A 9 14.89 21.89 15.57
CA GLY A 9 15.45 21.17 14.42
C GLY A 9 16.47 20.10 14.80
N ALA A 10 16.67 19.85 16.10
CA ALA A 10 17.60 18.86 16.61
C ALA A 10 17.02 18.18 17.86
N PRO A 11 17.46 16.94 18.19
CA PRO A 11 17.07 16.26 19.42
C PRO A 11 17.41 17.13 20.66
N ALA A 12 16.44 17.24 21.58
CA ALA A 12 16.62 17.93 22.86
C ALA A 12 15.89 17.16 23.98
N PRO A 13 16.34 17.21 25.23
CA PRO A 13 15.83 16.37 26.32
C PRO A 13 14.35 16.61 26.68
N ASP A 14 13.82 17.76 26.34
CA ASP A 14 12.44 18.20 26.60
C ASP A 14 11.48 18.01 25.41
N VAL A 15 11.94 17.41 24.30
CA VAL A 15 11.08 17.08 23.15
C VAL A 15 10.10 15.99 23.52
N GLU A 16 8.81 16.32 23.48
CA GLU A 16 7.71 15.39 23.74
C GLU A 16 7.12 14.72 22.48
N MET A 17 7.23 15.38 21.32
CA MET A 17 6.71 14.86 20.06
C MET A 17 7.76 14.98 18.96
N MET A 18 8.06 13.83 18.32
CA MET A 18 8.96 13.77 17.18
C MET A 18 8.16 13.55 15.89
N VAL A 19 8.44 14.35 14.87
CA VAL A 19 7.96 14.11 13.50
C VAL A 19 9.08 13.46 12.70
N LEU A 20 8.84 12.25 12.23
CA LEU A 20 9.83 11.42 11.54
C LEU A 20 9.64 11.53 10.03
N GLY A 21 10.49 12.34 9.39
CA GLY A 21 10.62 12.46 7.94
C GLY A 21 11.51 11.36 7.35
N PRO A 22 11.59 11.28 6.01
CA PRO A 22 12.39 10.25 5.32
C PRO A 22 13.89 10.33 5.64
N GLU A 23 14.39 11.49 6.00
CA GLU A 23 15.80 11.75 6.33
C GLU A 23 16.28 11.04 7.62
N PHE A 24 15.36 10.66 8.51
CA PHE A 24 15.69 10.04 9.80
C PHE A 24 15.59 8.50 9.77
N ALA A 25 15.33 7.88 8.62
CA ALA A 25 15.02 6.45 8.56
C ALA A 25 16.15 5.51 9.05
N ASN A 26 17.42 5.96 9.05
CA ASN A 26 18.57 5.09 9.27
C ASN A 26 19.11 5.05 10.71
N ASP A 27 18.71 5.95 11.62
CA ASP A 27 19.30 6.06 12.96
C ASP A 27 18.28 6.33 14.08
N VAL A 28 17.05 5.90 13.88
CA VAL A 28 15.91 6.15 14.78
C VAL A 28 16.19 5.72 16.23
N PRO A 29 16.77 4.53 16.53
CA PRO A 29 17.05 4.13 17.90
C PRO A 29 18.04 5.07 18.63
N ALA A 30 19.08 5.53 17.95
CA ALA A 30 20.06 6.45 18.54
C ALA A 30 19.46 7.82 18.83
N ILE A 31 18.53 8.28 17.99
CA ILE A 31 17.79 9.53 18.23
C ILE A 31 16.91 9.39 19.48
N PHE A 32 16.19 8.28 19.64
CA PHE A 32 15.32 8.09 20.81
C PHE A 32 16.06 8.13 22.14
N THR A 33 17.33 7.72 22.21
CA THR A 33 18.14 7.82 23.44
C THR A 33 18.39 9.26 23.89
N GLN A 34 18.25 10.23 22.99
CA GLN A 34 18.43 11.65 23.23
C GLN A 34 17.13 12.37 23.63
N LEU A 35 16.00 11.66 23.62
CA LEU A 35 14.65 12.20 23.81
C LEU A 35 13.95 11.58 25.04
N PRO A 36 14.44 11.80 26.26
CA PRO A 36 13.87 11.16 27.47
C PRO A 36 12.44 11.61 27.80
N ALA A 37 11.99 12.76 27.28
CA ALA A 37 10.61 13.23 27.42
C ALA A 37 9.67 12.80 26.30
N LEU A 38 10.15 12.02 25.32
CA LEU A 38 9.37 11.63 24.14
C LEU A 38 8.09 10.87 24.52
N ARG A 39 6.95 11.30 24.00
CA ARG A 39 5.63 10.72 24.20
C ARG A 39 4.97 10.27 22.89
N VAL A 40 5.28 10.95 21.77
CA VAL A 40 4.65 10.70 20.49
C VAL A 40 5.67 10.70 19.37
N VAL A 41 5.59 9.71 18.49
CA VAL A 41 6.27 9.67 17.20
C VAL A 41 5.24 9.73 16.09
N GLN A 42 5.29 10.77 15.26
CA GLN A 42 4.48 10.93 14.06
C GLN A 42 5.31 10.57 12.83
N SER A 43 4.96 9.46 12.15
CA SER A 43 5.58 9.09 10.87
C SER A 43 4.96 9.85 9.70
N PHE A 44 5.73 10.11 8.65
CA PHE A 44 5.24 10.58 7.36
C PHE A 44 4.65 9.45 6.50
N ASN A 45 4.89 8.19 6.88
CA ASN A 45 4.40 7.02 6.15
C ASN A 45 3.07 6.51 6.71
N ALA A 46 2.23 6.00 5.82
CA ALA A 46 1.00 5.29 6.20
C ALA A 46 1.31 3.90 6.78
N GLY A 47 2.29 3.19 6.20
CA GLY A 47 2.81 1.93 6.72
C GLY A 47 3.97 2.19 7.67
N VAL A 48 3.89 1.64 8.87
CA VAL A 48 4.88 1.84 9.96
C VAL A 48 5.36 0.52 10.56
N ASP A 49 5.19 -0.57 9.84
CA ASP A 49 5.56 -1.92 10.23
C ASP A 49 7.04 -2.06 10.59
N GLN A 50 7.93 -1.39 9.86
CA GLN A 50 9.37 -1.36 10.16
C GLN A 50 9.73 -0.46 11.36
N LEU A 51 8.95 0.58 11.60
CA LEU A 51 9.20 1.51 12.69
C LEU A 51 8.65 1.02 14.04
N GLN A 52 7.53 0.31 14.01
CA GLN A 52 6.81 -0.12 15.21
C GLN A 52 7.68 -0.91 16.22
N PRO A 53 8.56 -1.86 15.80
CA PRO A 53 9.45 -2.57 16.74
C PRO A 53 10.51 -1.69 17.40
N LEU A 54 10.78 -0.50 16.84
CA LEU A 54 11.80 0.42 17.32
C LEU A 54 11.28 1.44 18.34
N ILE A 55 9.96 1.56 18.46
CA ILE A 55 9.33 2.56 19.33
C ILE A 55 9.55 2.21 20.80
N PRO A 56 10.06 3.15 21.63
CA PRO A 56 10.26 2.92 23.05
C PRO A 56 8.93 2.59 23.78
N PRO A 57 8.97 1.78 24.84
CA PRO A 57 7.79 1.51 25.67
C PRO A 57 7.14 2.81 26.19
N GLY A 58 5.82 2.90 26.08
CA GLY A 58 5.05 4.06 26.52
C GLY A 58 4.98 5.22 25.53
N VAL A 59 5.69 5.15 24.41
CA VAL A 59 5.62 6.16 23.33
C VAL A 59 4.52 5.76 22.34
N ILE A 60 3.69 6.72 21.98
CA ILE A 60 2.61 6.56 20.99
C ILE A 60 3.19 6.69 19.59
N LEU A 61 2.98 5.68 18.72
CA LEU A 61 3.28 5.78 17.30
C LEU A 61 2.03 6.18 16.52
N CYS A 62 2.16 7.21 15.68
CA CYS A 62 1.13 7.64 14.74
C CYS A 62 1.60 7.49 13.29
N SER A 63 0.80 6.82 12.46
CA SER A 63 1.00 6.78 11.01
C SER A 63 0.37 7.98 10.31
N ALA A 64 0.80 8.28 9.08
CA ALA A 64 0.23 9.36 8.26
C ALA A 64 -1.00 8.88 7.49
N VAL A 65 -2.02 8.43 8.22
CA VAL A 65 -3.30 8.01 7.64
C VAL A 65 -3.91 9.13 6.79
N GLY A 66 -4.35 8.80 5.56
CA GLY A 66 -4.95 9.78 4.65
C GLY A 66 -3.97 10.53 3.74
N VAL A 67 -2.70 10.65 4.12
CA VAL A 67 -1.68 11.41 3.36
C VAL A 67 -1.41 10.80 1.99
N HIS A 68 -1.40 9.48 1.92
CA HIS A 68 -1.08 8.71 0.71
C HIS A 68 -2.31 8.23 -0.07
N ASP A 69 -3.54 8.48 0.42
CA ASP A 69 -4.76 7.93 -0.16
C ASP A 69 -4.91 8.29 -1.64
N ALA A 70 -4.69 9.56 -1.98
CA ALA A 70 -4.81 10.03 -3.35
C ALA A 70 -3.75 9.39 -4.26
N SER A 71 -2.47 9.45 -3.87
CA SER A 71 -1.37 8.98 -4.72
C SER A 71 -1.40 7.47 -4.94
N VAL A 72 -1.59 6.69 -3.88
CA VAL A 72 -1.61 5.23 -3.99
C VAL A 72 -2.84 4.76 -4.77
N SER A 73 -4.04 5.30 -4.49
CA SER A 73 -5.24 4.91 -5.23
C SER A 73 -5.19 5.32 -6.71
N GLU A 74 -4.56 6.47 -7.06
CA GLU A 74 -4.31 6.87 -8.45
C GLU A 74 -3.33 5.91 -9.14
N TRP A 75 -2.24 5.53 -8.46
CA TRP A 75 -1.31 4.54 -8.99
C TRP A 75 -2.00 3.21 -9.25
N VAL A 76 -2.83 2.72 -8.31
CA VAL A 76 -3.58 1.47 -8.46
C VAL A 76 -4.52 1.53 -9.68
N VAL A 77 -5.27 2.62 -9.86
CA VAL A 77 -6.12 2.80 -11.06
C VAL A 77 -5.30 2.78 -12.34
N ALA A 78 -4.18 3.53 -12.37
CA ALA A 78 -3.27 3.55 -13.53
C ALA A 78 -2.69 2.17 -13.83
N ALA A 79 -2.26 1.42 -12.81
CA ALA A 79 -1.71 0.09 -12.91
C ALA A 79 -2.75 -0.93 -13.44
N ILE A 80 -3.99 -0.90 -12.91
CA ILE A 80 -5.08 -1.72 -13.40
C ILE A 80 -5.33 -1.45 -14.89
N LEU A 81 -5.47 -0.18 -15.26
CA LEU A 81 -5.71 0.21 -16.66
C LEU A 81 -4.53 -0.18 -17.56
N ALA A 82 -3.29 0.05 -17.12
CA ALA A 82 -2.10 -0.32 -17.88
C ALA A 82 -2.04 -1.83 -18.18
N VAL A 83 -2.29 -2.67 -17.17
CA VAL A 83 -2.26 -4.13 -17.32
C VAL A 83 -3.43 -4.63 -18.15
N ARG A 84 -4.67 -4.22 -17.83
CA ARG A 84 -5.86 -4.67 -18.57
C ARG A 84 -5.88 -4.20 -20.02
N ARG A 85 -5.30 -3.03 -20.31
CA ARG A 85 -5.16 -2.49 -21.68
C ARG A 85 -3.83 -2.86 -22.35
N ARG A 86 -2.97 -3.68 -21.70
CA ARG A 86 -1.67 -4.14 -22.21
C ARG A 86 -0.74 -3.00 -22.64
N LEU A 87 -0.80 -1.85 -21.96
CA LEU A 87 -0.01 -0.68 -22.34
C LEU A 87 1.50 -0.93 -22.34
N PRO A 88 2.10 -1.69 -21.39
CA PRO A 88 3.52 -2.01 -21.44
C PRO A 88 3.93 -2.75 -22.72
N GLU A 89 3.14 -3.71 -23.17
CA GLU A 89 3.39 -4.47 -24.40
C GLU A 89 3.30 -3.58 -25.65
N PHE A 90 2.34 -2.66 -25.69
CA PHE A 90 2.26 -1.68 -26.77
C PHE A 90 3.43 -0.69 -26.75
N GLY A 91 3.99 -0.38 -25.59
CA GLY A 91 5.23 0.37 -25.49
C GLY A 91 6.40 -0.36 -26.17
N GLU A 92 6.54 -1.67 -25.92
CA GLU A 92 7.57 -2.49 -26.58
C GLU A 92 7.36 -2.59 -28.12
N LEU A 93 6.11 -2.69 -28.57
CA LEU A 93 5.79 -2.69 -30.00
C LEU A 93 6.12 -1.32 -30.63
N GLN A 94 5.83 -0.24 -29.93
CA GLN A 94 6.21 1.12 -30.35
C GLN A 94 7.73 1.27 -30.52
N ASP A 95 8.53 0.77 -29.58
CA ASP A 95 9.99 0.81 -29.66
C ASP A 95 10.54 0.05 -30.88
N ARG A 96 9.81 -0.99 -31.32
CA ARG A 96 10.13 -1.76 -32.53
C ARG A 96 9.49 -1.21 -33.81
N ALA A 97 8.72 -0.11 -33.73
CA ALA A 97 7.93 0.46 -34.82
C ALA A 97 6.95 -0.57 -35.48
N GLU A 98 6.41 -1.46 -34.65
CA GLU A 98 5.46 -2.51 -35.08
C GLU A 98 4.02 -2.08 -34.85
N TRP A 99 3.21 -1.98 -35.93
CA TRP A 99 1.78 -1.73 -35.85
C TRP A 99 1.01 -3.03 -35.86
N VAL A 100 0.65 -3.56 -34.68
CA VAL A 100 -0.07 -4.83 -34.53
C VAL A 100 -1.54 -4.57 -34.24
N HIS A 101 -2.41 -5.06 -35.13
CA HIS A 101 -3.87 -4.89 -35.04
C HIS A 101 -4.58 -6.06 -34.34
N ASP A 102 -3.97 -7.25 -34.30
CA ASP A 102 -4.58 -8.44 -33.71
C ASP A 102 -4.25 -8.58 -32.23
N VAL A 103 -4.86 -7.74 -31.43
CA VAL A 103 -4.72 -7.74 -29.97
C VAL A 103 -6.04 -8.01 -29.25
N SER A 104 -6.98 -8.61 -29.93
CA SER A 104 -8.33 -8.90 -29.41
C SER A 104 -8.35 -9.88 -28.22
N ARG A 105 -7.23 -10.55 -27.95
CA ARG A 105 -7.11 -11.49 -26.83
C ARG A 105 -6.65 -10.76 -25.58
N HIS A 106 -7.52 -10.73 -24.56
CA HIS A 106 -7.19 -10.29 -23.20
C HIS A 106 -7.01 -8.76 -22.98
N ILE A 107 -7.59 -7.93 -23.84
CA ILE A 107 -7.78 -6.51 -23.57
C ILE A 107 -9.21 -6.31 -23.08
N ASP A 108 -9.35 -5.68 -21.93
CA ASP A 108 -10.66 -5.48 -21.32
C ASP A 108 -10.74 -4.11 -20.66
N ASP A 109 -11.95 -3.61 -20.41
CA ASP A 109 -12.21 -2.38 -19.70
C ASP A 109 -12.63 -2.63 -18.23
N LEU A 110 -13.09 -1.61 -17.54
CA LEU A 110 -13.54 -1.70 -16.16
C LEU A 110 -15.06 -1.64 -16.01
N GLU A 111 -15.80 -1.45 -17.08
CA GLU A 111 -17.27 -1.41 -17.05
C GLU A 111 -17.81 -2.78 -16.58
N GLY A 112 -18.53 -2.76 -15.46
CA GLY A 112 -19.07 -3.98 -14.85
C GLY A 112 -18.04 -4.91 -14.19
N ALA A 113 -16.74 -4.58 -14.24
CA ALA A 113 -15.70 -5.39 -13.60
C ALA A 113 -15.86 -5.42 -12.07
N THR A 114 -15.57 -6.58 -11.45
CA THR A 114 -15.50 -6.74 -10.01
C THR A 114 -14.09 -6.55 -9.52
N VAL A 115 -13.88 -5.55 -8.66
CA VAL A 115 -12.59 -5.24 -8.01
C VAL A 115 -12.67 -5.60 -6.53
N LEU A 116 -11.90 -6.60 -6.12
CA LEU A 116 -11.78 -7.04 -4.73
C LEU A 116 -10.59 -6.32 -4.09
N VAL A 117 -10.80 -5.62 -2.97
CA VAL A 117 -9.76 -4.84 -2.29
C VAL A 117 -9.46 -5.43 -0.93
N LEU A 118 -8.31 -6.08 -0.78
CA LEU A 118 -7.78 -6.61 0.47
C LEU A 118 -7.15 -5.45 1.27
N GLY A 119 -7.53 -5.27 2.53
CA GLY A 119 -7.10 -4.12 3.32
C GLY A 119 -7.93 -2.87 3.00
N TYR A 120 -9.25 -2.95 3.19
CA TYR A 120 -10.19 -1.87 2.89
C TYR A 120 -10.17 -0.76 3.95
N GLY A 121 -9.00 -0.10 4.08
CA GLY A 121 -8.75 1.09 4.90
C GLY A 121 -9.03 2.40 4.15
N SER A 122 -8.33 3.48 4.52
CA SER A 122 -8.48 4.81 3.88
C SER A 122 -8.13 4.79 2.40
N ILE A 123 -7.02 4.15 2.02
CA ILE A 123 -6.59 3.99 0.62
C ILE A 123 -7.62 3.16 -0.16
N GLY A 124 -8.11 2.06 0.41
CA GLY A 124 -9.10 1.20 -0.24
C GLY A 124 -10.42 1.95 -0.52
N LYS A 125 -10.86 2.80 0.41
CA LYS A 125 -12.04 3.67 0.22
C LYS A 125 -11.81 4.72 -0.86
N ALA A 126 -10.66 5.38 -0.83
CA ALA A 126 -10.28 6.35 -1.86
C ALA A 126 -10.16 5.68 -3.26
N LEU A 127 -9.73 4.43 -3.32
CA LEU A 127 -9.72 3.64 -4.55
C LEU A 127 -11.14 3.33 -5.04
N ALA A 128 -12.05 2.93 -4.15
CA ALA A 128 -13.44 2.65 -4.51
C ALA A 128 -14.13 3.88 -5.11
N GLU A 129 -13.92 5.07 -4.51
CA GLU A 129 -14.42 6.34 -5.04
C GLU A 129 -13.89 6.64 -6.45
N ARG A 130 -12.61 6.33 -6.73
CA ARG A 130 -11.99 6.56 -8.05
C ARG A 130 -12.43 5.54 -9.09
N LEU A 131 -12.77 4.32 -8.70
CA LEU A 131 -13.22 3.27 -9.59
C LEU A 131 -14.71 3.40 -9.95
N ALA A 132 -15.51 4.07 -9.13
CA ALA A 132 -16.95 4.23 -9.36
C ALA A 132 -17.28 4.85 -10.73
N PRO A 133 -16.62 5.93 -11.21
CA PRO A 133 -16.88 6.50 -12.54
C PRO A 133 -16.55 5.56 -13.71
N PHE A 134 -15.76 4.51 -13.49
CA PHE A 134 -15.47 3.48 -14.51
C PHE A 134 -16.53 2.39 -14.58
N GLY A 135 -17.60 2.47 -13.76
CA GLY A 135 -18.62 1.43 -13.71
C GLY A 135 -18.18 0.14 -13.00
N ALA A 136 -17.03 0.14 -12.33
CA ALA A 136 -16.53 -1.04 -11.62
C ALA A 136 -17.26 -1.25 -10.28
N ARG A 137 -17.52 -2.52 -9.94
CA ARG A 137 -18.07 -2.92 -8.64
C ARG A 137 -16.95 -3.24 -7.66
N VAL A 138 -16.76 -2.43 -6.64
CA VAL A 138 -15.74 -2.65 -5.60
C VAL A 138 -16.31 -3.44 -4.44
N VAL A 139 -15.57 -4.47 -4.00
CA VAL A 139 -15.86 -5.26 -2.79
C VAL A 139 -14.67 -5.13 -1.85
N GLY A 140 -14.84 -4.46 -0.73
CA GLY A 140 -13.83 -4.30 0.30
C GLY A 140 -13.72 -5.54 1.20
N VAL A 141 -12.49 -5.94 1.54
CA VAL A 141 -12.18 -6.97 2.53
C VAL A 141 -11.39 -6.37 3.67
N ALA A 142 -11.84 -6.56 4.90
CA ALA A 142 -11.20 -6.08 6.11
C ALA A 142 -11.11 -7.21 7.14
N GLN A 143 -10.23 -7.06 8.14
CA GLN A 143 -10.03 -8.07 9.19
C GLN A 143 -11.34 -8.49 9.87
N HIS A 144 -12.26 -7.53 10.06
CA HIS A 144 -13.60 -7.79 10.59
C HIS A 144 -14.65 -7.24 9.62
N ALA A 145 -15.74 -7.98 9.44
CA ALA A 145 -16.87 -7.52 8.64
C ALA A 145 -17.48 -6.24 9.23
N ARG A 146 -17.87 -5.34 8.34
CA ARG A 146 -18.57 -4.08 8.69
C ARG A 146 -19.47 -3.67 7.52
N SER A 147 -20.21 -2.56 7.66
CA SER A 147 -21.21 -2.15 6.66
C SER A 147 -20.62 -1.94 5.24
N ASP A 148 -19.34 -1.63 5.12
CA ASP A 148 -18.65 -1.32 3.87
C ASP A 148 -17.56 -2.35 3.48
N ALA A 149 -17.40 -3.42 4.25
CA ALA A 149 -16.39 -4.45 3.95
C ALA A 149 -16.79 -5.81 4.53
N VAL A 150 -16.45 -6.88 3.81
CA VAL A 150 -16.64 -8.26 4.25
C VAL A 150 -15.39 -8.78 4.98
N ALA A 151 -15.54 -9.88 5.72
CA ALA A 151 -14.42 -10.55 6.37
C ALA A 151 -13.69 -11.52 5.41
N PRO A 152 -12.42 -11.89 5.69
CA PRO A 152 -11.59 -12.73 4.83
C PRO A 152 -12.16 -14.12 4.54
N GLU A 153 -13.01 -14.65 5.40
CA GLU A 153 -13.71 -15.94 5.22
C GLU A 153 -14.60 -15.96 3.97
N SER A 154 -14.96 -14.78 3.44
CA SER A 154 -15.74 -14.64 2.21
C SER A 154 -14.91 -14.83 0.95
N LEU A 155 -13.58 -14.77 1.02
CA LEU A 155 -12.66 -14.80 -0.12
C LEU A 155 -12.85 -16.01 -1.05
N PRO A 156 -13.03 -17.26 -0.56
CA PRO A 156 -13.22 -18.40 -1.44
C PRO A 156 -14.44 -18.31 -2.35
N LYS A 157 -15.44 -17.49 -1.97
CA LYS A 157 -16.64 -17.24 -2.79
C LYS A 157 -16.48 -16.03 -3.71
N LEU A 158 -15.57 -15.12 -3.41
CA LEU A 158 -15.40 -13.86 -4.14
C LEU A 158 -14.30 -13.94 -5.19
N LEU A 159 -13.21 -14.66 -4.92
CA LEU A 159 -12.05 -14.77 -5.81
C LEU A 159 -12.37 -15.31 -7.21
N PRO A 160 -13.26 -16.32 -7.39
CA PRO A 160 -13.58 -16.82 -8.71
C PRO A 160 -14.30 -15.82 -9.63
N ASP A 161 -14.94 -14.81 -9.06
CA ASP A 161 -15.71 -13.78 -9.78
C ASP A 161 -14.97 -12.43 -9.85
N ALA A 162 -13.81 -12.30 -9.20
CA ALA A 162 -13.05 -11.05 -9.17
C ALA A 162 -12.21 -10.90 -10.45
N ASP A 163 -12.45 -9.83 -11.20
CA ASP A 163 -11.66 -9.44 -12.37
C ASP A 163 -10.34 -8.81 -11.98
N VAL A 164 -10.32 -8.12 -10.84
CA VAL A 164 -9.15 -7.49 -10.25
C VAL A 164 -9.12 -7.78 -8.75
N VAL A 165 -7.94 -8.14 -8.23
CA VAL A 165 -7.67 -8.25 -6.80
C VAL A 165 -6.58 -7.26 -6.44
N VAL A 166 -6.87 -6.32 -5.55
CA VAL A 166 -5.92 -5.30 -5.08
C VAL A 166 -5.51 -5.61 -3.65
N ASP A 167 -4.22 -5.77 -3.41
CA ASP A 167 -3.62 -5.97 -2.11
C ASP A 167 -3.09 -4.64 -1.55
N LEU A 168 -3.72 -4.17 -0.46
CA LEU A 168 -3.36 -3.02 0.35
C LEU A 168 -3.14 -3.44 1.82
N LEU A 169 -2.86 -4.71 2.06
CA LEU A 169 -2.66 -5.23 3.41
C LEU A 169 -1.37 -4.67 4.03
N PRO A 170 -1.37 -4.35 5.32
CA PRO A 170 -0.13 -4.16 6.08
C PRO A 170 0.58 -5.51 6.25
N LEU A 171 1.89 -5.49 6.42
CA LEU A 171 2.64 -6.70 6.76
C LEU A 171 2.56 -6.96 8.26
N THR A 172 1.96 -8.09 8.61
CA THR A 172 1.81 -8.58 9.98
C THR A 172 2.04 -10.09 9.99
N PRO A 173 2.22 -10.75 11.16
CA PRO A 173 2.29 -12.20 11.21
C PRO A 173 1.08 -12.92 10.57
N HIS A 174 -0.11 -12.29 10.56
CA HIS A 174 -1.33 -12.86 9.97
C HIS A 174 -1.47 -12.61 8.47
N THR A 175 -0.76 -11.61 7.92
CA THR A 175 -0.84 -11.24 6.50
C THR A 175 0.41 -11.65 5.74
N GLN A 176 1.46 -12.12 6.41
CA GLN A 176 2.66 -12.64 5.77
C GLN A 176 2.29 -13.84 4.88
N LYS A 177 2.64 -13.74 3.57
CA LYS A 177 2.30 -14.72 2.54
C LYS A 177 0.81 -15.10 2.49
N PHE A 178 -0.06 -14.16 2.82
CA PHE A 178 -1.50 -14.33 2.74
C PHE A 178 -1.96 -14.67 1.33
N VAL A 179 -1.34 -14.04 0.32
CA VAL A 179 -1.53 -14.36 -1.09
C VAL A 179 -0.57 -15.49 -1.48
N ASP A 180 -0.98 -16.71 -1.19
CA ASP A 180 -0.25 -17.95 -1.45
C ASP A 180 -0.71 -18.64 -2.76
N ALA A 181 -0.17 -19.81 -3.05
CA ALA A 181 -0.53 -20.61 -4.21
C ALA A 181 -2.02 -20.99 -4.24
N LYS A 182 -2.63 -21.27 -3.08
CA LYS A 182 -4.04 -21.61 -2.97
C LYS A 182 -4.90 -20.38 -3.30
N PHE A 183 -4.56 -19.21 -2.74
CA PHE A 183 -5.23 -17.95 -3.05
C PHE A 183 -5.19 -17.66 -4.55
N LEU A 184 -3.99 -17.68 -5.15
CA LEU A 184 -3.78 -17.40 -6.58
C LEU A 184 -4.50 -18.41 -7.48
N SER A 185 -4.58 -19.68 -7.07
CA SER A 185 -5.31 -20.71 -7.80
C SER A 185 -6.84 -20.51 -7.81
N GLN A 186 -7.37 -19.82 -6.81
CA GLN A 186 -8.79 -19.50 -6.70
C GLN A 186 -9.20 -18.23 -7.45
N MET A 187 -8.24 -17.38 -7.84
CA MET A 187 -8.54 -16.22 -8.67
C MET A 187 -9.11 -16.63 -10.03
N LYS A 188 -9.98 -15.79 -10.59
CA LYS A 188 -10.51 -15.95 -11.93
C LYS A 188 -9.38 -16.06 -12.95
N PRO A 189 -9.37 -17.02 -13.88
CA PRO A 189 -8.39 -17.05 -14.97
C PRO A 189 -8.40 -15.74 -15.76
N GLY A 190 -7.22 -15.16 -16.00
CA GLY A 190 -7.07 -13.85 -16.65
C GLY A 190 -7.27 -12.64 -15.73
N ALA A 191 -7.58 -12.84 -14.45
CA ALA A 191 -7.70 -11.74 -13.50
C ALA A 191 -6.38 -10.99 -13.31
N THR A 192 -6.48 -9.73 -12.91
CA THR A 192 -5.33 -8.87 -12.57
C THR A 192 -5.13 -8.82 -11.06
N PHE A 193 -3.93 -9.16 -10.61
CA PHE A 193 -3.49 -8.96 -9.23
C PHE A 193 -2.66 -7.68 -9.12
N VAL A 194 -2.98 -6.80 -8.17
CA VAL A 194 -2.25 -5.54 -7.93
C VAL A 194 -1.77 -5.51 -6.48
N ASN A 195 -0.48 -5.30 -6.26
CA ASN A 195 0.07 -5.11 -4.92
C ASN A 195 0.66 -3.71 -4.76
N ALA A 196 0.01 -2.89 -3.92
CA ALA A 196 0.49 -1.59 -3.44
C ALA A 196 0.47 -1.51 -1.90
N GLY A 197 0.44 -2.67 -1.22
CA GLY A 197 0.54 -2.82 0.22
C GLY A 197 1.97 -3.11 0.66
N ARG A 198 2.32 -4.40 0.80
CA ARG A 198 3.67 -4.86 1.15
C ARG A 198 4.02 -6.12 0.35
N GLY A 199 5.29 -6.23 -0.08
CA GLY A 199 5.76 -7.40 -0.83
C GLY A 199 5.61 -8.70 -0.05
N GLY A 200 5.93 -8.69 1.23
CA GLY A 200 5.87 -9.87 2.11
C GLY A 200 4.47 -10.44 2.37
N THR A 201 3.40 -9.77 1.92
CA THR A 201 2.03 -10.33 1.96
C THR A 201 1.81 -11.39 0.88
N VAL A 202 2.71 -11.49 -0.10
CA VAL A 202 2.65 -12.40 -1.23
C VAL A 202 3.73 -13.47 -1.15
N ASP A 203 3.41 -14.71 -1.44
CA ASP A 203 4.41 -15.73 -1.74
C ASP A 203 4.92 -15.48 -3.17
N THR A 204 6.14 -14.93 -3.27
CA THR A 204 6.76 -14.55 -4.54
C THR A 204 6.92 -15.72 -5.50
N ASN A 205 7.22 -16.94 -4.99
CA ASN A 205 7.36 -18.12 -5.84
C ASN A 205 6.01 -18.55 -6.41
N ALA A 206 4.97 -18.55 -5.59
CA ALA A 206 3.61 -18.86 -6.03
C ALA A 206 3.11 -17.86 -7.08
N LEU A 207 3.42 -16.57 -6.89
CA LEU A 207 3.10 -15.53 -7.87
C LEU A 207 3.84 -15.76 -9.20
N LEU A 208 5.13 -16.08 -9.16
CA LEU A 208 5.92 -16.41 -10.35
C LEU A 208 5.31 -17.57 -11.14
N ASP A 209 4.89 -18.64 -10.47
CA ASP A 209 4.28 -19.80 -11.11
C ASP A 209 2.92 -19.44 -11.74
N ALA A 210 2.11 -18.64 -11.06
CA ALA A 210 0.83 -18.15 -11.60
C ALA A 210 1.02 -17.25 -12.84
N LEU A 211 2.04 -16.39 -12.85
CA LEU A 211 2.38 -15.54 -14.00
C LEU A 211 2.90 -16.38 -15.17
N ARG A 212 3.83 -17.30 -14.94
CA ARG A 212 4.43 -18.17 -15.97
C ARG A 212 3.41 -19.08 -16.65
N SER A 213 2.43 -19.55 -15.88
CA SER A 213 1.32 -20.34 -16.43
C SER A 213 0.31 -19.50 -17.24
N GLY A 214 0.45 -18.17 -17.26
CA GLY A 214 -0.49 -17.27 -17.90
C GLY A 214 -1.86 -17.21 -17.21
N ARG A 215 -1.95 -17.72 -15.96
CA ARG A 215 -3.21 -17.78 -15.23
C ARG A 215 -3.72 -16.40 -14.85
N ILE A 216 -2.81 -15.49 -14.47
CA ILE A 216 -3.12 -14.13 -14.04
C ILE A 216 -2.16 -13.12 -14.67
N HIS A 217 -2.53 -11.85 -14.55
CA HIS A 217 -1.69 -10.69 -14.80
C HIS A 217 -1.36 -10.03 -13.47
N ALA A 218 -0.27 -9.25 -13.36
CA ALA A 218 0.03 -8.52 -12.14
C ALA A 218 0.57 -7.11 -12.37
N ALA A 219 0.35 -6.24 -11.37
CA ALA A 219 1.07 -4.98 -11.19
C ALA A 219 1.57 -4.89 -9.76
N LEU A 220 2.86 -4.67 -9.58
CA LEU A 220 3.54 -4.71 -8.30
C LEU A 220 4.28 -3.38 -8.07
N ASP A 221 3.90 -2.64 -7.05
CA ASP A 221 4.70 -1.49 -6.58
C ASP A 221 5.69 -1.93 -5.50
N VAL A 222 5.39 -3.02 -4.83
CA VAL A 222 6.18 -3.62 -3.75
C VAL A 222 6.47 -5.09 -4.04
N THR A 223 7.64 -5.56 -3.62
CA THR A 223 8.12 -6.93 -3.85
C THR A 223 8.75 -7.51 -2.59
N ASP A 224 8.98 -8.83 -2.58
CA ASP A 224 9.78 -9.51 -1.57
C ASP A 224 10.74 -10.47 -2.29
N PRO A 225 12.08 -10.20 -2.21
CA PRO A 225 12.76 -9.13 -1.47
C PRO A 225 12.54 -7.72 -2.05
N GLU A 226 12.80 -6.70 -1.22
CA GLU A 226 12.79 -5.30 -1.61
C GLU A 226 14.05 -4.58 -1.06
N PRO A 227 14.90 -3.95 -1.91
CA PRO A 227 14.78 -3.86 -3.38
C PRO A 227 14.85 -5.23 -4.08
N LEU A 228 14.15 -5.33 -5.22
CA LEU A 228 14.19 -6.54 -6.04
C LEU A 228 15.57 -6.69 -6.71
N PRO A 229 16.33 -7.78 -6.45
CA PRO A 229 17.64 -7.99 -7.05
C PRO A 229 17.63 -7.97 -8.58
N PRO A 230 18.70 -7.48 -9.26
CA PRO A 230 18.73 -7.36 -10.72
C PRO A 230 18.55 -8.68 -11.49
N ASP A 231 18.91 -9.80 -10.88
CA ASP A 231 18.79 -11.15 -11.44
C ASP A 231 17.49 -11.87 -11.06
N HIS A 232 16.62 -11.21 -10.29
CA HIS A 232 15.41 -11.85 -9.80
C HIS A 232 14.45 -12.18 -10.96
N PRO A 233 13.86 -13.42 -10.97
CA PRO A 233 13.03 -13.89 -12.09
C PRO A 233 11.78 -13.05 -12.37
N LEU A 234 11.26 -12.31 -11.40
CA LEU A 234 10.11 -11.41 -11.58
C LEU A 234 10.33 -10.37 -12.67
N TRP A 235 11.57 -9.86 -12.84
CA TRP A 235 11.88 -8.87 -13.90
C TRP A 235 11.58 -9.37 -15.33
N ARG A 236 11.61 -10.68 -15.52
CA ARG A 236 11.41 -11.34 -16.81
C ARG A 236 10.14 -12.21 -16.84
N ALA A 237 9.32 -12.14 -15.80
CA ALA A 237 8.06 -12.86 -15.78
C ALA A 237 7.08 -12.25 -16.81
N PRO A 238 6.29 -13.08 -17.50
CA PRO A 238 5.27 -12.56 -18.40
C PRO A 238 4.15 -11.85 -17.61
N ASN A 239 3.44 -10.94 -18.26
CA ASN A 239 2.21 -10.33 -17.75
C ASN A 239 2.38 -9.60 -16.39
N VAL A 240 3.54 -9.03 -16.11
CA VAL A 240 3.80 -8.26 -14.90
C VAL A 240 4.31 -6.87 -15.22
N LEU A 241 3.72 -5.87 -14.54
CA LEU A 241 4.22 -4.50 -14.44
C LEU A 241 4.85 -4.32 -13.06
N ILE A 242 6.08 -3.80 -12.98
CA ILE A 242 6.77 -3.55 -11.71
C ILE A 242 7.16 -2.08 -11.62
N THR A 243 6.89 -1.45 -10.48
CA THR A 243 7.42 -0.13 -10.13
C THR A 243 8.14 -0.21 -8.78
N PRO A 244 9.16 0.64 -8.53
CA PRO A 244 10.06 0.49 -7.38
C PRO A 244 9.55 1.24 -6.14
N HIS A 245 8.40 0.83 -5.58
CA HIS A 245 7.77 1.38 -4.38
C HIS A 245 7.52 2.90 -4.47
N ILE A 246 6.89 3.32 -5.57
CA ILE A 246 6.65 4.74 -5.87
C ILE A 246 5.18 5.16 -5.84
N ALA A 247 4.24 4.25 -5.58
CA ALA A 247 2.80 4.55 -5.58
C ALA A 247 2.44 5.72 -4.65
N GLY A 248 3.15 5.85 -3.53
CA GLY A 248 3.01 6.97 -2.60
C GLY A 248 3.85 8.21 -2.95
N THR A 249 4.86 8.07 -3.83
CA THR A 249 5.89 9.09 -4.09
C THR A 249 5.45 10.04 -5.19
N VAL A 250 4.91 11.19 -4.79
CA VAL A 250 4.48 12.25 -5.71
C VAL A 250 4.95 13.62 -5.21
N ALA A 251 5.13 14.58 -6.11
CA ALA A 251 5.63 15.92 -5.79
C ALA A 251 4.86 16.66 -4.68
N ARG A 252 3.58 16.33 -4.48
CA ARG A 252 2.73 16.96 -3.45
C ARG A 252 2.70 16.19 -2.13
N MET A 253 3.36 15.04 -2.04
CA MET A 253 3.29 14.16 -0.86
C MET A 253 3.86 14.85 0.37
N GLU A 254 5.04 15.42 0.26
CA GLU A 254 5.72 16.07 1.38
C GLU A 254 4.90 17.21 1.99
N ALA A 255 4.32 18.07 1.16
CA ALA A 255 3.45 19.15 1.62
C ALA A 255 2.19 18.64 2.35
N ARG A 256 1.64 17.48 1.95
CA ARG A 256 0.52 16.83 2.66
C ARG A 256 0.99 16.27 4.00
N ALA A 257 2.15 15.62 4.05
CA ALA A 257 2.72 15.04 5.26
C ALA A 257 3.01 16.12 6.32
N TYR A 258 3.63 17.24 5.93
CA TYR A 258 3.85 18.37 6.83
C TYR A 258 2.56 19.00 7.33
N ARG A 259 1.55 19.12 6.48
CA ARG A 259 0.22 19.62 6.90
C ARG A 259 -0.42 18.69 7.92
N PHE A 260 -0.37 17.39 7.67
CA PHE A 260 -0.88 16.37 8.60
C PHE A 260 -0.12 16.40 9.94
N ALA A 261 1.22 16.48 9.91
CA ALA A 261 2.03 16.60 11.11
C ALA A 261 1.70 17.88 11.90
N GLY A 262 1.49 19.01 11.23
CA GLY A 262 1.02 20.25 11.85
C GLY A 262 -0.33 20.10 12.53
N ASP A 263 -1.27 19.34 11.94
CA ASP A 263 -2.56 19.02 12.57
C ASP A 263 -2.38 18.14 13.80
N GLN A 264 -1.51 17.16 13.75
CA GLN A 264 -1.19 16.28 14.87
C GLN A 264 -0.54 17.06 16.05
N ILE A 265 0.39 17.97 15.76
CA ILE A 265 0.99 18.86 16.76
C ILE A 265 -0.09 19.71 17.44
N ARG A 266 -1.04 20.27 16.66
CA ARG A 266 -2.15 21.06 17.26
C ARG A 266 -3.03 20.19 18.15
N ARG A 267 -3.36 18.96 17.73
CA ARG A 267 -4.14 18.00 18.53
C ARG A 267 -3.44 17.64 19.82
N TYR A 268 -2.13 17.33 19.74
CA TYR A 268 -1.32 17.01 20.92
C TYR A 268 -1.30 18.16 21.93
N ALA A 269 -1.02 19.37 21.48
CA ALA A 269 -0.99 20.56 22.34
C ALA A 269 -2.35 20.91 22.97
N ALA A 270 -3.45 20.57 22.29
CA ALA A 270 -4.82 20.77 22.79
C ALA A 270 -5.33 19.61 23.65
N GLY A 271 -4.57 18.51 23.81
CA GLY A 271 -5.03 17.29 24.50
C GLY A 271 -6.13 16.55 23.73
N GLU A 272 -6.25 16.79 22.42
CA GLU A 272 -7.22 16.11 21.55
C GLU A 272 -6.71 14.72 21.12
N PRO A 273 -7.62 13.78 20.78
CA PRO A 273 -7.23 12.47 20.25
C PRO A 273 -6.36 12.59 19.00
N LEU A 274 -5.22 11.90 18.97
CA LEU A 274 -4.36 11.81 17.79
C LEU A 274 -4.97 10.90 16.73
N LEU A 275 -4.65 11.18 15.46
CA LEU A 275 -5.05 10.36 14.32
C LEU A 275 -3.97 9.33 14.00
N GLY A 276 -4.37 8.20 13.40
CA GLY A 276 -3.43 7.17 12.94
C GLY A 276 -2.64 6.48 14.05
N VAL A 277 -3.15 6.51 15.29
CA VAL A 277 -2.51 5.83 16.44
C VAL A 277 -2.42 4.33 16.17
N GLN A 278 -1.21 3.80 16.26
CA GLN A 278 -0.93 2.37 16.12
C GLN A 278 -1.03 1.72 17.49
N ARG A 279 -1.76 0.62 17.58
CA ARG A 279 -1.79 -0.18 18.81
C ARG A 279 -0.47 -0.93 18.95
N SER A 280 0.14 -0.92 20.14
CA SER A 280 1.29 -1.76 20.43
C SER A 280 0.88 -3.24 20.28
N THR A 281 1.71 -4.03 19.59
CA THR A 281 1.58 -5.50 19.53
C THR A 281 1.77 -6.06 20.94
N GLY A 282 0.68 -6.20 21.71
CA GLY A 282 0.71 -6.67 23.10
C GLY A 282 -0.52 -6.31 23.93
N GLN A 283 -1.51 -5.63 23.35
CA GLN A 283 -2.81 -5.39 23.97
C GLN A 283 -3.92 -5.94 23.04
N GLU A 284 -4.07 -7.28 23.03
CA GLU A 284 -5.32 -7.94 22.69
C GLU A 284 -6.12 -8.22 23.98
#